data_acfe888d9a46377a83d0b2583858fe20
#
_entry.id   acfe888d9a46377a83d0b2583858fe20
#
_cell.length_a   1.000
_cell.length_b   1.000
_cell.length_c   1.000
_cell.angle_alpha   90.00
_cell.angle_beta   90.00
_cell.angle_gamma   90.00
#
_symmetry.space_group_name_H-M   'P 1'
#
loop_
_entity.id
_entity.type
_entity.pdbx_description
1 polymer ?
#
loop_
_entity_poly.entity_id
_entity_poly.type
_entity_poly.pdbx_seq_one_letter_code
_entity_poly.pdbx_strand_id
1 'polypeptide(L)'
;MALNLKIITPDGIFFYGEVQWVNVKTTEGYVGILEWHTPLIANIQISKMSFKIKEKIRNLTISGGLLVTDLHMVRIISDKVEYTSILKEQETKVFDERIKRVSGG
;
A
#
# COMPACT_ATOMS: atom_id res chain seq x y z
N MET A 1 12.57 15.76 -5.24
CA MET A 1 11.12 15.87 -5.35
C MET A 1 10.52 14.72 -4.61
N ALA A 2 9.65 14.97 -3.70
CA ALA A 2 9.31 13.95 -2.74
C ALA A 2 7.83 13.84 -2.52
N LEU A 3 7.34 12.60 -2.59
CA LEU A 3 6.04 12.26 -2.06
C LEU A 3 6.28 11.66 -0.70
N ASN A 4 5.64 12.20 0.32
CA ASN A 4 5.80 11.67 1.68
C ASN A 4 4.60 10.81 2.00
N LEU A 5 4.86 9.67 2.64
CA LEU A 5 3.82 8.74 3.07
C LEU A 5 3.84 8.65 4.58
N LYS A 6 2.66 8.78 5.18
CA LYS A 6 2.51 8.61 6.62
C LYS A 6 1.37 7.64 6.87
N ILE A 7 1.67 6.54 7.55
CA ILE A 7 0.67 5.53 7.89
C ILE A 7 0.49 5.56 9.39
N ILE A 8 -0.74 5.80 9.82
CA ILE A 8 -1.08 6.00 11.23
C ILE A 8 -2.03 4.90 11.68
N THR A 9 -1.74 4.30 12.82
CA THR A 9 -2.61 3.30 13.45
C THR A 9 -2.85 3.71 14.90
N PRO A 10 -3.76 3.04 15.60
CA PRO A 10 -3.95 3.34 17.03
C PRO A 10 -2.70 3.17 17.87
N ASP A 11 -1.75 2.35 17.40
CA ASP A 11 -0.49 2.13 18.11
C ASP A 11 0.54 3.22 17.81
N GLY A 12 0.20 4.16 16.94
CA GLY A 12 1.09 5.25 16.59
C GLY A 12 1.40 5.26 15.10
N ILE A 13 2.51 5.90 14.75
CA ILE A 13 2.93 6.00 13.36
C ILE A 13 3.58 4.68 12.96
N PHE A 14 2.96 4.02 11.98
CA PHE A 14 3.49 2.76 11.45
C PHE A 14 4.64 3.00 10.48
N PHE A 15 4.51 4.03 9.65
CA PHE A 15 5.53 4.39 8.68
C PHE A 15 5.46 5.89 8.42
N TYR A 16 6.62 6.51 8.24
CA TYR A 16 6.67 7.90 7.83
C TYR A 16 7.98 8.12 7.07
N GLY A 17 7.85 8.48 5.81
CA GLY A 17 9.04 8.71 5.04
C GLY A 17 8.74 9.07 3.60
N GLU A 18 9.80 9.31 2.86
CA GLU A 18 9.71 9.68 1.45
C GLU A 18 9.58 8.41 0.60
N VAL A 19 8.66 8.44 -0.35
CA VAL A 19 8.41 7.29 -1.23
C VAL A 19 8.33 7.79 -2.66
N GLN A 20 8.43 6.88 -3.61
CA GLN A 20 8.34 7.21 -5.02
C GLN A 20 6.91 7.11 -5.52
N TRP A 21 6.15 6.16 -4.99
CA TRP A 21 4.74 6.03 -5.32
C TRP A 21 4.05 5.19 -4.24
N VAL A 22 2.73 5.31 -4.20
CA VAL A 22 1.87 4.52 -3.31
C VAL A 22 0.76 3.93 -4.16
N ASN A 23 0.48 2.64 -3.96
CA ASN A 23 -0.63 1.96 -4.63
C ASN A 23 -1.55 1.40 -3.56
N VAL A 24 -2.81 1.80 -3.59
CA VAL A 24 -3.76 1.43 -2.55
C VAL A 24 -5.13 1.17 -3.17
N LYS A 25 -5.88 0.24 -2.59
CA LYS A 25 -7.21 -0.09 -3.09
C LYS A 25 -8.26 0.66 -2.29
N THR A 26 -8.96 1.55 -2.96
CA THR A 26 -10.06 2.29 -2.37
C THR A 26 -11.37 1.58 -2.69
N THR A 27 -12.47 2.07 -2.12
CA THR A 27 -13.79 1.51 -2.41
C THR A 27 -14.19 1.72 -3.88
N GLU A 28 -13.48 2.57 -4.60
CA GLU A 28 -13.75 2.82 -6.00
C GLU A 28 -12.68 2.23 -6.92
N GLY A 29 -11.80 1.39 -6.36
CA GLY A 29 -10.77 0.72 -7.14
C GLY A 29 -9.38 1.10 -6.70
N TYR A 30 -8.39 0.59 -7.42
CA TYR A 30 -7.00 0.87 -7.11
C TYR A 30 -6.62 2.29 -7.54
N VAL A 31 -5.81 2.93 -6.70
CA VAL A 31 -5.29 4.26 -6.98
C VAL A 31 -3.78 4.22 -6.86
N GLY A 32 -3.10 4.66 -7.90
CA GLY A 32 -1.65 4.84 -7.87
C GLY A 32 -1.36 6.30 -7.64
N ILE A 33 -0.60 6.61 -6.61
CA ILE A 33 -0.34 7.97 -6.21
C ILE A 33 1.12 8.31 -6.42
N LEU A 34 1.34 9.36 -7.19
CA LEU A 34 2.66 9.93 -7.42
C LEU A 34 2.66 11.34 -6.85
N GLU A 35 3.83 11.95 -6.78
CA GLU A 35 3.90 13.35 -6.40
C GLU A 35 3.05 14.18 -7.36
N TRP A 36 2.45 15.23 -6.85
CA TRP A 36 1.56 16.11 -7.61
C TRP A 36 0.22 15.49 -7.95
N HIS A 37 -0.12 14.37 -7.32
CA HIS A 37 -1.44 13.78 -7.50
C HIS A 37 -2.52 14.75 -6.99
N THR A 38 -3.65 14.76 -7.69
CA THR A 38 -4.79 15.55 -7.27
C THR A 38 -5.20 15.17 -5.84
N PRO A 39 -5.41 16.14 -4.97
CA PRO A 39 -5.86 15.84 -3.60
C PRO A 39 -7.11 14.98 -3.60
N LEU A 40 -7.15 14.04 -2.68
CA LEU A 40 -8.16 12.99 -2.65
C LEU A 40 -8.43 12.56 -1.22
N ILE A 41 -9.71 12.28 -0.93
CA ILE A 41 -10.12 11.62 0.30
C ILE A 41 -10.94 10.43 -0.11
N ALA A 42 -10.55 9.24 0.35
CA ALA A 42 -11.23 8.01 -0.05
C ALA A 42 -11.16 6.99 1.06
N ASN A 43 -12.13 6.08 1.06
CA ASN A 43 -12.09 4.94 1.97
C ASN A 43 -11.24 3.84 1.36
N ILE A 44 -10.43 3.21 2.20
CA ILE A 44 -9.56 2.10 1.80
C ILE A 44 -10.24 0.81 2.17
N GLN A 45 -10.27 -0.13 1.22
CA GLN A 45 -10.80 -1.46 1.48
C GLN A 45 -9.77 -2.32 2.22
N ILE A 46 -10.26 -3.35 2.89
CA ILE A 46 -9.39 -4.38 3.45
C ILE A 46 -8.68 -5.03 2.27
N SER A 47 -7.36 -4.87 2.20
CA SER A 47 -6.64 -5.26 0.99
C SER A 47 -5.15 -5.21 1.22
N LYS A 48 -4.42 -5.42 0.14
CA LYS A 48 -2.98 -5.21 0.12
C LYS A 48 -2.69 -3.85 -0.48
N MET A 49 -1.66 -3.19 0.02
CA MET A 49 -1.17 -1.96 -0.57
C MET A 49 0.33 -2.06 -0.73
N SER A 50 0.89 -1.18 -1.52
CA SER A 50 2.34 -1.18 -1.71
C SER A 50 2.84 0.25 -1.88
N PHE A 51 4.11 0.44 -1.58
CA PHE A 51 4.78 1.70 -1.87
C PHE A 51 6.24 1.40 -2.20
N LYS A 52 6.88 2.33 -2.88
CA LYS A 52 8.26 2.12 -3.31
C LYS A 52 9.17 3.11 -2.63
N ILE A 53 10.22 2.60 -1.99
CA ILE A 53 11.29 3.38 -1.41
C ILE A 53 12.57 3.03 -2.16
N LYS A 54 13.16 4.04 -2.82
CA LYS A 54 14.39 3.82 -3.57
C LYS A 54 14.18 2.67 -4.56
N GLU A 55 14.91 1.57 -4.39
CA GLU A 55 14.81 0.44 -5.31
C GLU A 55 13.90 -0.67 -4.81
N LYS A 56 13.26 -0.47 -3.66
CA LYS A 56 12.50 -1.55 -3.02
C LYS A 56 11.02 -1.25 -2.98
N ILE A 57 10.24 -2.27 -3.30
CA ILE A 57 8.78 -2.19 -3.15
C ILE A 57 8.42 -2.87 -1.85
N ARG A 58 7.66 -2.17 -1.02
CA ARG A 58 7.20 -2.70 0.25
C ARG A 58 5.73 -3.04 0.12
N ASN A 59 5.38 -4.25 0.50
CA ASN A 59 4.01 -4.73 0.43
C ASN A 59 3.44 -4.85 1.82
N LEU A 60 2.20 -4.41 1.99
CA LEU A 60 1.53 -4.39 3.28
C LEU A 60 0.12 -4.94 3.12
N THR A 61 -0.40 -5.47 4.22
CA THR A 61 -1.80 -5.81 4.34
C THR A 61 -2.43 -4.76 5.25
N ILE A 62 -3.57 -4.21 4.84
CA ILE A 62 -4.23 -3.14 5.56
C ILE A 62 -5.68 -3.53 5.81
N SER A 63 -6.17 -3.27 7.01
CA SER A 63 -7.52 -3.66 7.39
C SER A 63 -8.56 -2.62 7.02
N GLY A 64 -8.27 -1.81 6.01
CA GLY A 64 -9.14 -0.74 5.63
C GLY A 64 -8.73 0.55 6.30
N GLY A 65 -9.44 1.62 6.01
CA GLY A 65 -9.12 2.90 6.62
C GLY A 65 -9.47 4.07 5.74
N LEU A 66 -8.76 5.16 5.96
CA LEU A 66 -8.99 6.42 5.27
C LEU A 66 -7.71 6.86 4.59
N LEU A 67 -7.85 7.26 3.33
CA LEU A 67 -6.77 7.83 2.55
C LEU A 67 -7.02 9.32 2.39
N VAL A 68 -6.02 10.13 2.74
CA VAL A 68 -6.10 11.57 2.55
C VAL A 68 -4.81 12.02 1.88
N THR A 69 -4.93 12.62 0.70
CA THR A 69 -3.75 13.06 -0.01
C THR A 69 -3.82 14.54 -0.33
N ASP A 70 -2.65 15.14 -0.45
CA ASP A 70 -2.49 16.43 -1.09
C ASP A 70 -1.36 16.28 -2.11
N LEU A 71 -0.83 17.39 -2.61
CA LEU A 71 0.14 17.32 -3.71
C LEU A 71 1.44 16.61 -3.33
N HIS A 72 1.79 16.60 -2.07
CA HIS A 72 3.09 16.10 -1.62
C HIS A 72 3.00 15.04 -0.53
N MET A 73 1.85 14.83 0.03
CA MET A 73 1.72 13.98 1.21
C MET A 73 0.56 13.00 1.03
N VAL A 74 0.82 11.76 1.40
CA VAL A 74 -0.22 10.72 1.48
C VAL A 74 -0.33 10.33 2.94
N ARG A 75 -1.53 10.46 3.50
CA ARG A 75 -1.81 10.02 4.85
C ARG A 75 -2.78 8.86 4.80
N ILE A 76 -2.44 7.80 5.49
CA ILE A 76 -3.29 6.62 5.60
C ILE A 76 -3.54 6.39 7.08
N ILE A 77 -4.81 6.29 7.44
CA ILE A 77 -5.22 6.04 8.81
C ILE A 77 -5.95 4.72 8.81
N SER A 78 -5.46 3.74 9.57
CA SER A 78 -6.02 2.40 9.58
C SER A 78 -5.94 1.81 10.97
N ASP A 79 -6.85 0.88 11.26
CA ASP A 79 -6.82 0.18 12.54
C ASP A 79 -5.65 -0.78 12.63
N LYS A 80 -5.28 -1.41 11.52
CA LYS A 80 -4.22 -2.40 11.55
C LYS A 80 -3.52 -2.47 10.21
N VAL A 81 -2.19 -2.44 10.25
CA VAL A 81 -1.34 -2.53 9.08
C VAL A 81 -0.19 -3.48 9.41
N GLU A 82 0.16 -4.35 8.46
CA GLU A 82 1.25 -5.29 8.66
C GLU A 82 2.07 -5.40 7.38
N TYR A 83 3.37 -5.47 7.52
CA TYR A 83 4.22 -5.76 6.37
C TYR A 83 4.06 -7.21 5.97
N THR A 84 4.02 -7.45 4.67
CA THR A 84 4.10 -8.80 4.16
C THR A 84 5.54 -9.27 4.30
N SER A 85 5.76 -10.40 4.94
CA SER A 85 7.12 -10.88 5.16
C SER A 85 7.74 -11.34 3.84
N ILE A 86 9.07 -11.30 3.79
CA ILE A 86 9.79 -11.72 2.59
C ILE A 86 9.48 -13.18 2.28
N LEU A 87 9.47 -14.03 3.31
CA LEU A 87 9.15 -15.43 3.13
C LEU A 87 7.75 -15.62 2.56
N LYS A 88 6.80 -14.87 3.08
CA LYS A 88 5.43 -14.94 2.61
C LYS A 88 5.33 -14.47 1.16
N GLU A 89 6.08 -13.45 0.80
CA GLU A 89 6.07 -12.98 -0.58
C GLU A 89 6.62 -14.06 -1.52
N GLN A 90 7.68 -14.74 -1.11
CA GLN A 90 8.25 -15.81 -1.92
C GLN A 90 7.27 -16.97 -2.06
N GLU A 91 6.59 -17.31 -0.98
CA GLU A 91 5.58 -18.35 -1.03
C GLU A 91 4.45 -17.98 -1.96
N THR A 92 4.02 -16.73 -1.90
CA THR A 92 2.95 -16.25 -2.75
C THR A 92 3.36 -16.32 -4.22
N LYS A 93 4.59 -15.94 -4.52
CA LYS A 93 5.07 -15.98 -5.88
C LYS A 93 5.09 -17.40 -6.42
N VAL A 94 5.61 -18.34 -5.63
CA VAL A 94 5.64 -19.74 -6.04
C VAL A 94 4.24 -20.29 -6.18
N PHE A 95 3.38 -19.93 -5.28
CA PHE A 95 2.00 -20.38 -5.29
C PHE A 95 1.28 -19.89 -6.53
N ASP A 96 1.48 -18.63 -6.90
CA ASP A 96 0.86 -18.07 -8.09
C ASP A 96 1.33 -18.81 -9.35
N GLU A 97 2.60 -19.14 -9.41
CA GLU A 97 3.12 -19.89 -10.56
C GLU A 97 2.48 -21.26 -10.64
N ARG A 98 2.34 -21.93 -9.50
CA ARG A 98 1.71 -23.25 -9.49
C ARG A 98 0.24 -23.18 -9.88
N ILE A 99 -0.45 -22.18 -9.39
CA ILE A 99 -1.86 -22.00 -9.73
C ILE A 99 -2.01 -21.83 -11.22
N LYS A 100 -1.16 -21.02 -11.83
CA LYS A 100 -1.22 -20.80 -13.25
C LYS A 100 -1.01 -22.07 -14.03
N ARG A 101 -0.13 -22.96 -13.54
CA ARG A 101 0.18 -24.20 -14.25
C ARG A 101 -0.83 -25.30 -13.94
N VAL A 102 -1.31 -25.36 -12.73
CA VAL A 102 -2.13 -26.48 -12.27
C VAL A 102 -3.61 -26.22 -12.45
N SER A 103 -4.05 -25.06 -12.02
CA SER A 103 -5.48 -24.77 -12.02
C SER A 103 -5.86 -23.78 -13.10
N GLY A 104 -4.91 -23.37 -13.90
CA GLY A 104 -5.17 -22.39 -14.93
C GLY A 104 -5.33 -20.99 -14.37
N GLY A 105 -5.08 -20.84 -13.11
CA GLY A 105 -5.21 -19.54 -12.51
C GLY A 105 -4.34 -19.36 -11.34
#